data_96959b60214e6dd334814ed8bdcae018
#
_entry.id   96959b60214e6dd334814ed8bdcae018
#
_cell.length_a   1.000
_cell.length_b   1.000
_cell.length_c   1.000
_cell.angle_alpha   90.00
_cell.angle_beta   90.00
_cell.angle_gamma   90.00
#
_symmetry.space_group_name_H-M   'P 1'
#
loop_
_entity.id
_entity.type
_entity.pdbx_description
1 polymer ?
#
loop_
_entity_poly.entity_id
_entity_poly.type
_entity_poly.pdbx_seq_one_letter_code
_entity_poly.pdbx_strand_id
1 'polypeptide(L)'
;MADIQVKIRVDRHVSYPPDYDPITQYWQSFVQNGGDQVVGKKIYRTYKKLIADMHNDNSEWYYSNRRGNHVLEFIENYCRHSKGPAGGKHIVLELWEKALLAASFGFVDGAGFRKYQRVVLIVGKKNGKSLLGSAVGLYMQIADGEAGPEVYAVATKKDQAKIIWNEAKRMVRKSPALAKRIKTHVADLSSEDYNDGVFKPLSSDSDTLDGLNSSCILMDEIHQWKNGEPLYNIMADGITARDQPLIFITSTAGTIREDIYDQIYDDAEMTIAGYDQPEGYRDERSLFFIYELDKRAEWRDEKCWVKANPGLGTIKNKTTLAERVEKAKANHRLVKNLVCKDFNIRETATESWLTFDELNNEATFDTLKLKPRYGIAGADLSQTTDLTCATVIFQIPNDDHIYVKQMYWLPEDTLEQRAQEDNIPYATWRDQGLLRTSQGNKVYYRDIMDWFEELEQEYDIYLFKGGYDAWSATYFVKDLEFRYGEKTFDAIPQGVKTLSSPMHSLGADLRSKRIVYNNNPILKWCLSNTTIVTDRNGNIQPDKGKNKRKRIDGMASLLDAYVVFENNQEEYQTLI
;
A
#
# COMPACT_ATOMS: atom_id res chain seq x y z
N MET A 1 -28.52 26.47 -50.70
CA MET A 1 -28.49 25.04 -50.39
C MET A 1 -27.03 24.66 -50.28
N ALA A 2 -26.53 24.54 -49.08
CA ALA A 2 -25.13 24.17 -48.85
C ALA A 2 -25.07 22.66 -48.68
N ASP A 3 -24.31 22.02 -49.58
CA ASP A 3 -24.02 20.58 -49.57
C ASP A 3 -23.32 20.19 -48.26
N ILE A 4 -24.01 19.48 -47.39
CA ILE A 4 -23.43 18.81 -46.26
C ILE A 4 -22.82 17.49 -46.79
N GLN A 5 -21.56 17.55 -47.21
CA GLN A 5 -20.80 16.35 -47.42
C GLN A 5 -20.58 15.64 -46.10
N VAL A 6 -21.39 14.63 -45.81
CA VAL A 6 -21.12 13.64 -44.77
C VAL A 6 -19.86 12.87 -45.20
N LYS A 7 -18.71 13.29 -44.72
CA LYS A 7 -17.48 12.49 -44.81
C LYS A 7 -17.70 11.21 -44.01
N ILE A 8 -18.01 10.12 -44.71
CA ILE A 8 -17.95 8.75 -44.18
C ILE A 8 -16.50 8.54 -43.73
N ARG A 9 -16.24 8.62 -42.43
CA ARG A 9 -14.94 8.25 -41.89
C ARG A 9 -14.77 6.74 -42.09
N VAL A 10 -13.84 6.35 -42.94
CA VAL A 10 -13.32 4.99 -43.03
C VAL A 10 -12.82 4.64 -41.62
N ASP A 11 -13.48 3.68 -40.98
CA ASP A 11 -13.04 3.18 -39.66
C ASP A 11 -11.64 2.56 -39.87
N ARG A 12 -10.64 3.16 -39.21
CA ARG A 12 -9.25 2.68 -39.25
C ARG A 12 -9.21 1.31 -38.57
N HIS A 13 -8.90 0.27 -39.34
CA HIS A 13 -8.65 -1.05 -38.77
C HIS A 13 -7.19 -1.12 -38.30
N VAL A 14 -6.97 -1.33 -37.00
CA VAL A 14 -5.66 -1.54 -36.42
C VAL A 14 -5.38 -3.03 -36.39
N SER A 15 -4.25 -3.44 -36.96
CA SER A 15 -3.71 -4.79 -36.86
C SER A 15 -2.21 -4.67 -36.61
N TYR A 16 -1.73 -5.39 -35.60
CA TYR A 16 -0.31 -5.40 -35.29
C TYR A 16 0.41 -6.53 -36.01
N PRO A 17 1.66 -6.32 -36.42
CA PRO A 17 2.50 -7.40 -36.92
C PRO A 17 2.59 -8.56 -35.91
N PRO A 18 2.73 -9.82 -36.39
CA PRO A 18 2.81 -10.98 -35.51
C PRO A 18 3.96 -10.93 -34.48
N ASP A 19 5.02 -10.22 -34.84
CA ASP A 19 6.22 -10.01 -34.02
C ASP A 19 6.19 -8.69 -33.21
N TYR A 20 5.09 -7.94 -33.24
CA TYR A 20 4.95 -6.71 -32.47
C TYR A 20 4.99 -7.01 -30.98
N ASP A 21 5.98 -6.45 -30.29
CA ASP A 21 6.22 -6.64 -28.87
C ASP A 21 6.34 -5.29 -28.14
N PRO A 22 5.25 -4.79 -27.57
CA PRO A 22 5.27 -3.52 -26.87
C PRO A 22 5.99 -3.57 -25.52
N ILE A 23 6.20 -4.76 -24.92
CA ILE A 23 6.94 -4.91 -23.66
C ILE A 23 8.41 -4.59 -23.90
N THR A 24 9.02 -5.25 -24.86
CA THR A 24 10.42 -4.97 -25.25
C THR A 24 10.59 -3.54 -25.76
N GLN A 25 9.63 -3.04 -26.55
CA GLN A 25 9.67 -1.66 -27.05
C GLN A 25 9.63 -0.64 -25.89
N TYR A 26 8.77 -0.84 -24.89
CA TYR A 26 8.68 0.04 -23.71
C TYR A 26 9.95 -0.06 -22.86
N TRP A 27 10.44 -1.29 -22.64
CA TRP A 27 11.69 -1.54 -21.93
C TRP A 27 12.86 -0.76 -22.55
N GLN A 28 13.08 -0.92 -23.84
CA GLN A 28 14.20 -0.27 -24.53
C GLN A 28 14.06 1.25 -24.59
N SER A 29 12.85 1.76 -24.89
CA SER A 29 12.63 3.19 -25.14
C SER A 29 12.62 4.03 -23.87
N PHE A 30 12.08 3.51 -22.77
CA PHE A 30 11.82 4.28 -21.56
C PHE A 30 12.48 3.72 -20.31
N VAL A 31 12.47 2.40 -20.11
CA VAL A 31 12.91 1.80 -18.85
C VAL A 31 14.44 1.68 -18.82
N GLN A 32 15.03 1.11 -19.85
CA GLN A 32 16.48 0.91 -19.93
C GLN A 32 17.24 2.20 -20.26
N ASN A 33 16.74 2.97 -21.24
CA ASN A 33 17.42 4.16 -21.76
C ASN A 33 16.96 5.47 -21.08
N GLY A 34 15.80 5.47 -20.44
CA GLY A 34 15.24 6.66 -19.79
C GLY A 34 15.90 7.03 -18.46
N GLY A 35 16.58 6.06 -17.83
CA GLY A 35 17.25 6.23 -16.53
C GLY A 35 16.31 6.53 -15.38
N ASP A 36 16.88 6.82 -14.21
CA ASP A 36 16.17 7.04 -12.94
C ASP A 36 15.21 8.24 -12.93
N GLN A 37 15.22 9.08 -13.96
CA GLN A 37 14.34 10.24 -14.06
C GLN A 37 13.03 9.96 -14.80
N VAL A 38 12.95 8.87 -15.58
CA VAL A 38 11.80 8.55 -16.42
C VAL A 38 10.90 7.50 -15.82
N VAL A 39 11.47 6.47 -15.20
CA VAL A 39 10.70 5.40 -14.54
C VAL A 39 11.15 5.23 -13.10
N GLY A 40 10.19 4.93 -12.22
CA GLY A 40 10.46 4.58 -10.82
C GLY A 40 11.07 3.18 -10.69
N LYS A 41 11.75 2.95 -9.58
CA LYS A 41 12.45 1.68 -9.29
C LYS A 41 11.54 0.45 -9.38
N LYS A 42 10.27 0.57 -8.94
CA LYS A 42 9.31 -0.54 -9.00
C LYS A 42 8.96 -0.91 -10.44
N ILE A 43 8.70 0.07 -11.30
CA ILE A 43 8.47 -0.17 -12.73
C ILE A 43 9.70 -0.76 -13.40
N TYR A 44 10.90 -0.26 -13.09
CA TYR A 44 12.14 -0.83 -13.59
C TYR A 44 12.26 -2.32 -13.25
N ARG A 45 12.04 -2.71 -11.98
CA ARG A 45 12.13 -4.10 -11.52
C ARG A 45 11.06 -4.98 -12.18
N THR A 46 9.83 -4.49 -12.27
CA THR A 46 8.73 -5.22 -12.94
C THR A 46 9.05 -5.53 -14.40
N TYR A 47 9.47 -4.53 -15.18
CA TYR A 47 9.81 -4.77 -16.59
C TYR A 47 11.08 -5.56 -16.78
N LYS A 48 12.10 -5.39 -15.93
CA LYS A 48 13.30 -6.26 -15.91
C LYS A 48 12.92 -7.74 -15.75
N LYS A 49 12.00 -8.03 -14.81
CA LYS A 49 11.47 -9.39 -14.59
C LYS A 49 10.69 -9.88 -15.82
N LEU A 50 9.80 -9.07 -16.38
CA LEU A 50 9.02 -9.44 -17.57
C LEU A 50 9.92 -9.80 -18.75
N ILE A 51 10.95 -8.99 -19.02
CA ILE A 51 11.94 -9.27 -20.09
C ILE A 51 12.69 -10.58 -19.81
N ALA A 52 13.07 -10.83 -18.55
CA ALA A 52 13.72 -12.10 -18.18
C ALA A 52 12.78 -13.30 -18.36
N ASP A 53 11.51 -13.16 -18.01
CA ASP A 53 10.50 -14.23 -18.19
C ASP A 53 10.22 -14.54 -19.66
N MET A 54 10.23 -13.53 -20.54
CA MET A 54 10.06 -13.73 -21.99
C MET A 54 11.17 -14.57 -22.61
N HIS A 55 12.35 -14.63 -21.99
CA HIS A 55 13.51 -15.37 -22.48
C HIS A 55 13.82 -16.61 -21.62
N ASN A 56 12.90 -17.02 -20.74
CA ASN A 56 13.08 -18.17 -19.87
C ASN A 56 12.46 -19.44 -20.48
N ASP A 57 13.24 -20.18 -21.24
CA ASP A 57 12.81 -21.43 -21.90
C ASP A 57 12.47 -22.57 -20.91
N ASN A 58 12.84 -22.44 -19.63
CA ASN A 58 12.53 -23.43 -18.58
C ASN A 58 11.21 -23.17 -17.86
N SER A 59 10.49 -22.14 -18.23
CA SER A 59 9.18 -21.79 -17.63
C SER A 59 8.04 -22.56 -18.30
N GLU A 60 7.04 -22.97 -17.53
CA GLU A 60 5.75 -23.43 -18.09
C GLU A 60 4.97 -22.31 -18.79
N TRP A 61 5.35 -21.05 -18.52
CA TRP A 61 4.73 -19.83 -19.05
C TRP A 61 5.61 -19.22 -20.15
N TYR A 62 5.04 -18.95 -21.30
CA TYR A 62 5.73 -18.25 -22.40
C TYR A 62 4.94 -17.02 -22.85
N TYR A 63 5.63 -16.05 -23.41
CA TYR A 63 5.00 -14.85 -23.95
C TYR A 63 4.54 -15.08 -25.40
N SER A 64 3.25 -14.84 -25.64
CA SER A 64 2.60 -14.92 -26.95
C SER A 64 2.24 -13.53 -27.44
N ASN A 65 2.99 -13.02 -28.44
CA ASN A 65 2.66 -11.74 -29.10
C ASN A 65 1.20 -11.72 -29.58
N ARG A 66 0.72 -12.83 -30.16
CA ARG A 66 -0.66 -12.94 -30.64
C ARG A 66 -1.68 -12.68 -29.53
N ARG A 67 -1.48 -13.25 -28.35
CA ARG A 67 -2.39 -13.06 -27.20
C ARG A 67 -2.29 -11.63 -26.66
N GLY A 68 -1.07 -11.10 -26.54
CA GLY A 68 -0.83 -9.72 -26.11
C GLY A 68 -1.42 -8.71 -27.11
N ASN A 69 -1.22 -8.90 -28.42
CA ASN A 69 -1.73 -7.99 -29.45
C ASN A 69 -3.25 -8.03 -29.59
N HIS A 70 -3.89 -9.17 -29.32
CA HIS A 70 -5.34 -9.33 -29.46
C HIS A 70 -6.13 -8.35 -28.57
N VAL A 71 -5.72 -8.15 -27.32
CA VAL A 71 -6.37 -7.16 -26.42
C VAL A 71 -6.14 -5.73 -26.89
N LEU A 72 -4.96 -5.42 -27.45
CA LEU A 72 -4.64 -4.09 -27.99
C LEU A 72 -5.52 -3.78 -29.20
N GLU A 73 -5.58 -4.70 -30.14
CA GLU A 73 -6.39 -4.59 -31.35
C GLU A 73 -7.89 -4.47 -31.01
N PHE A 74 -8.37 -5.23 -30.04
CA PHE A 74 -9.75 -5.11 -29.57
C PHE A 74 -10.04 -3.69 -29.06
N ILE A 75 -9.19 -3.17 -28.18
CA ILE A 75 -9.41 -1.85 -27.58
C ILE A 75 -9.36 -0.75 -28.64
N GLU A 76 -8.34 -0.76 -29.49
CA GLU A 76 -8.14 0.30 -30.48
C GLU A 76 -9.14 0.25 -31.64
N ASN A 77 -9.67 -0.94 -31.98
CA ASN A 77 -10.67 -1.08 -33.04
C ASN A 77 -12.11 -0.83 -32.54
N TYR A 78 -12.42 -1.24 -31.31
CA TYR A 78 -13.83 -1.29 -30.87
C TYR A 78 -14.17 -0.32 -29.76
N CYS A 79 -13.21 0.05 -28.89
CA CYS A 79 -13.48 0.97 -27.81
C CYS A 79 -13.32 2.44 -28.25
N ARG A 80 -14.20 3.29 -27.73
CA ARG A 80 -14.23 4.72 -28.05
C ARG A 80 -14.25 5.58 -26.80
N HIS A 81 -13.58 6.72 -26.88
CA HIS A 81 -13.68 7.72 -25.81
C HIS A 81 -15.13 8.14 -25.55
N SER A 82 -15.56 8.15 -24.30
CA SER A 82 -16.94 8.46 -23.93
C SER A 82 -17.21 9.94 -23.81
N LYS A 83 -16.21 10.74 -23.45
CA LYS A 83 -16.32 12.15 -23.05
C LYS A 83 -15.17 13.02 -23.57
N GLY A 84 -15.32 14.33 -23.37
CA GLY A 84 -14.29 15.33 -23.66
C GLY A 84 -14.05 15.54 -25.16
N PRO A 85 -12.96 16.22 -25.54
CA PRO A 85 -12.65 16.56 -26.93
C PRO A 85 -12.41 15.33 -27.82
N ALA A 86 -12.06 14.19 -27.24
CA ALA A 86 -11.89 12.91 -27.93
C ALA A 86 -13.18 12.09 -28.02
N GLY A 87 -14.30 12.55 -27.44
CA GLY A 87 -15.57 11.81 -27.38
C GLY A 87 -16.03 11.26 -28.71
N GLY A 88 -16.25 9.93 -28.81
CA GLY A 88 -16.61 9.21 -30.03
C GLY A 88 -15.45 8.79 -30.93
N LYS A 89 -14.22 9.27 -30.69
CA LYS A 89 -13.02 8.82 -31.40
C LYS A 89 -12.57 7.47 -30.84
N HIS A 90 -11.89 6.67 -31.66
CA HIS A 90 -11.23 5.44 -31.20
C HIS A 90 -10.20 5.75 -30.11
N ILE A 91 -10.07 4.83 -29.16
CA ILE A 91 -8.97 4.86 -28.20
C ILE A 91 -7.68 4.55 -28.98
N VAL A 92 -6.64 5.32 -28.71
CA VAL A 92 -5.28 5.05 -29.15
C VAL A 92 -4.47 4.85 -27.87
N LEU A 93 -3.99 3.63 -27.67
CA LEU A 93 -3.23 3.27 -26.48
C LEU A 93 -1.81 3.86 -26.53
N GLU A 94 -1.37 4.44 -25.43
CA GLU A 94 0.02 4.83 -25.23
C GLU A 94 0.91 3.59 -25.11
N LEU A 95 2.21 3.71 -25.36
CA LEU A 95 3.11 2.56 -25.33
C LEU A 95 3.16 1.89 -23.94
N TRP A 96 3.09 2.67 -22.85
CA TRP A 96 3.03 2.12 -21.51
C TRP A 96 1.72 1.33 -21.22
N GLU A 97 0.59 1.76 -21.79
CA GLU A 97 -0.68 1.02 -21.71
C GLU A 97 -0.62 -0.26 -22.54
N LYS A 98 -0.03 -0.20 -23.75
CA LYS A 98 0.19 -1.37 -24.59
C LYS A 98 1.08 -2.40 -23.89
N ALA A 99 2.20 -1.97 -23.33
CA ALA A 99 3.13 -2.85 -22.63
C ALA A 99 2.49 -3.51 -21.39
N LEU A 100 1.71 -2.75 -20.62
CA LEU A 100 0.95 -3.25 -19.46
C LEU A 100 -0.08 -4.31 -19.88
N LEU A 101 -0.90 -4.01 -20.88
CA LEU A 101 -1.94 -4.92 -21.36
C LEU A 101 -1.33 -6.17 -21.99
N ALA A 102 -0.31 -6.01 -22.85
CA ALA A 102 0.37 -7.13 -23.47
C ALA A 102 1.02 -8.05 -22.41
N ALA A 103 1.61 -7.50 -21.36
CA ALA A 103 2.14 -8.28 -20.25
C ALA A 103 1.02 -9.01 -19.49
N SER A 104 -0.11 -8.35 -19.25
CA SER A 104 -1.24 -8.93 -18.51
C SER A 104 -1.91 -10.10 -19.22
N PHE A 105 -1.94 -10.07 -20.56
CA PHE A 105 -2.67 -11.05 -21.37
C PHE A 105 -1.79 -11.96 -22.22
N GLY A 106 -0.53 -11.60 -22.44
CA GLY A 106 0.36 -12.29 -23.35
C GLY A 106 1.12 -13.47 -22.76
N PHE A 107 1.31 -13.56 -21.44
CA PHE A 107 1.93 -14.72 -20.82
C PHE A 107 0.91 -15.85 -20.64
N VAL A 108 1.16 -16.98 -21.27
CA VAL A 108 0.25 -18.13 -21.30
C VAL A 108 0.99 -19.44 -21.11
N ASP A 109 0.27 -20.49 -20.72
CA ASP A 109 0.75 -21.86 -20.65
C ASP A 109 0.58 -22.61 -22.00
N GLY A 110 0.95 -23.89 -22.02
CA GLY A 110 0.82 -24.76 -23.20
C GLY A 110 -0.61 -24.99 -23.67
N ALA A 111 -1.62 -24.79 -22.81
CA ALA A 111 -3.04 -24.83 -23.16
C ALA A 111 -3.58 -23.47 -23.64
N GLY A 112 -2.79 -22.41 -23.51
CA GLY A 112 -3.15 -21.05 -23.87
C GLY A 112 -3.87 -20.26 -22.77
N PHE A 113 -3.91 -20.78 -21.54
CA PHE A 113 -4.46 -20.06 -20.40
C PHE A 113 -3.50 -19.00 -19.88
N ARG A 114 -4.06 -17.88 -19.40
CA ARG A 114 -3.32 -16.71 -18.91
C ARG A 114 -2.58 -17.01 -17.60
N LYS A 115 -1.29 -16.59 -17.52
CA LYS A 115 -0.49 -16.66 -16.31
C LYS A 115 -1.07 -15.78 -15.20
N TYR A 116 -1.27 -14.48 -15.50
CA TYR A 116 -1.64 -13.50 -14.48
C TYR A 116 -3.14 -13.46 -14.26
N GLN A 117 -3.54 -13.78 -13.02
CA GLN A 117 -4.93 -13.74 -12.56
C GLN A 117 -5.24 -12.49 -11.74
N ARG A 118 -4.22 -11.82 -11.22
CA ARG A 118 -4.34 -10.54 -10.53
C ARG A 118 -3.40 -9.51 -11.16
N VAL A 119 -3.95 -8.41 -11.63
CA VAL A 119 -3.19 -7.28 -12.19
C VAL A 119 -3.53 -6.03 -11.41
N VAL A 120 -2.51 -5.36 -10.86
CA VAL A 120 -2.65 -4.15 -10.05
C VAL A 120 -1.94 -2.99 -10.74
N LEU A 121 -2.70 -1.94 -11.04
CA LEU A 121 -2.19 -0.70 -11.61
C LEU A 121 -2.37 0.45 -10.62
N ILE A 122 -1.27 0.94 -10.07
CA ILE A 122 -1.23 2.17 -9.26
C ILE A 122 -0.53 3.24 -10.10
N VAL A 123 -1.28 4.26 -10.50
CA VAL A 123 -0.79 5.35 -11.35
C VAL A 123 -1.45 6.67 -10.98
N GLY A 124 -0.75 7.79 -11.10
CA GLY A 124 -1.23 9.11 -10.71
C GLY A 124 -2.61 9.45 -11.29
N LYS A 125 -3.36 10.30 -10.60
CA LYS A 125 -4.70 10.72 -11.03
C LYS A 125 -4.70 11.29 -12.45
N LYS A 126 -5.74 10.99 -13.24
CA LYS A 126 -5.91 11.45 -14.65
C LYS A 126 -4.99 10.81 -15.67
N ASN A 127 -4.46 9.61 -15.43
CA ASN A 127 -3.75 8.78 -16.39
C ASN A 127 -4.64 7.70 -17.05
N GLY A 128 -5.94 7.88 -17.16
CA GLY A 128 -6.79 6.98 -17.97
C GLY A 128 -7.29 5.70 -17.27
N LYS A 129 -7.00 5.46 -15.98
CA LYS A 129 -7.33 4.21 -15.25
C LYS A 129 -8.71 3.64 -15.51
N SER A 130 -9.75 4.44 -15.24
CA SER A 130 -11.14 3.96 -15.34
C SER A 130 -11.56 3.68 -16.79
N LEU A 131 -10.98 4.41 -17.77
CA LEU A 131 -11.19 4.14 -19.20
C LEU A 131 -10.55 2.80 -19.56
N LEU A 132 -9.31 2.55 -19.12
CA LEU A 132 -8.58 1.30 -19.36
C LEU A 132 -9.31 0.11 -18.72
N GLY A 133 -9.71 0.23 -17.44
CA GLY A 133 -10.48 -0.81 -16.74
C GLY A 133 -11.82 -1.12 -17.42
N SER A 134 -12.50 -0.09 -17.96
CA SER A 134 -13.75 -0.29 -18.70
C SER A 134 -13.53 -1.03 -20.03
N ALA A 135 -12.44 -0.73 -20.74
CA ALA A 135 -12.08 -1.41 -21.98
C ALA A 135 -11.67 -2.87 -21.74
N VAL A 136 -10.91 -3.12 -20.66
CA VAL A 136 -10.57 -4.49 -20.20
C VAL A 136 -11.85 -5.28 -19.88
N GLY A 137 -12.81 -4.67 -19.15
CA GLY A 137 -14.08 -5.33 -18.84
C GLY A 137 -14.87 -5.73 -20.09
N LEU A 138 -14.92 -4.87 -21.11
CA LEU A 138 -15.57 -5.20 -22.39
C LEU A 138 -14.81 -6.29 -23.16
N TYR A 139 -13.48 -6.28 -23.12
CA TYR A 139 -12.65 -7.34 -23.70
C TYR A 139 -12.94 -8.69 -23.05
N MET A 140 -12.94 -8.74 -21.72
CA MET A 140 -13.24 -9.94 -20.92
C MET A 140 -14.66 -10.45 -21.17
N GLN A 141 -15.62 -9.54 -21.41
CA GLN A 141 -17.01 -9.92 -21.68
C GLN A 141 -17.19 -10.62 -23.03
N ILE A 142 -16.49 -10.18 -24.10
CA ILE A 142 -16.82 -10.67 -25.47
C ILE A 142 -15.64 -11.17 -26.29
N ALA A 143 -14.40 -11.03 -25.85
CA ALA A 143 -13.23 -11.30 -26.69
C ALA A 143 -12.14 -12.16 -26.03
N ASP A 144 -12.16 -12.39 -24.74
CA ASP A 144 -11.16 -13.21 -24.03
C ASP A 144 -11.31 -14.72 -24.28
N GLY A 145 -12.50 -15.16 -24.76
CA GLY A 145 -12.75 -16.55 -25.15
C GLY A 145 -13.49 -17.40 -24.12
N GLU A 146 -13.90 -16.82 -22.98
CA GLU A 146 -14.73 -17.48 -21.98
C GLU A 146 -16.16 -17.70 -22.49
N ALA A 147 -16.76 -18.85 -22.12
CA ALA A 147 -18.18 -19.13 -22.31
C ALA A 147 -18.97 -18.63 -21.09
N GLY A 148 -20.05 -17.89 -21.31
CA GLY A 148 -20.86 -17.31 -20.25
C GLY A 148 -20.03 -16.41 -19.31
N PRO A 149 -19.28 -15.41 -19.80
CA PRO A 149 -18.40 -14.63 -18.97
C PRO A 149 -19.18 -13.71 -18.03
N GLU A 150 -18.84 -13.77 -16.75
CA GLU A 150 -19.37 -12.89 -15.71
C GLU A 150 -18.33 -11.83 -15.35
N VAL A 151 -18.59 -10.59 -15.77
CA VAL A 151 -17.71 -9.44 -15.48
C VAL A 151 -18.37 -8.53 -14.45
N TYR A 152 -17.63 -8.19 -13.41
CA TYR A 152 -18.14 -7.36 -12.32
C TYR A 152 -17.26 -6.15 -12.07
N ALA A 153 -17.87 -4.95 -12.08
CA ALA A 153 -17.23 -3.75 -11.53
C ALA A 153 -17.62 -3.65 -10.05
N VAL A 154 -16.64 -3.70 -9.16
CA VAL A 154 -16.86 -3.85 -7.72
C VAL A 154 -16.32 -2.66 -6.95
N ALA A 155 -17.07 -2.19 -5.95
CA ALA A 155 -16.63 -1.20 -4.97
C ALA A 155 -17.47 -1.29 -3.69
N THR A 156 -16.95 -0.76 -2.58
CA THR A 156 -17.69 -0.69 -1.31
C THR A 156 -18.96 0.17 -1.39
N LYS A 157 -19.05 1.05 -2.39
CA LYS A 157 -20.26 1.88 -2.65
C LYS A 157 -20.74 1.69 -4.08
N LYS A 158 -22.05 1.50 -4.23
CA LYS A 158 -22.70 1.24 -5.54
C LYS A 158 -22.41 2.33 -6.60
N ASP A 159 -22.36 3.59 -6.21
CA ASP A 159 -22.08 4.68 -7.15
C ASP A 159 -20.64 4.66 -7.64
N GLN A 160 -19.71 4.18 -6.83
CA GLN A 160 -18.32 4.00 -7.21
C GLN A 160 -18.15 2.81 -8.17
N ALA A 161 -18.78 1.67 -7.89
CA ALA A 161 -18.82 0.52 -8.81
C ALA A 161 -19.37 0.90 -10.19
N LYS A 162 -20.36 1.77 -10.23
CA LYS A 162 -20.96 2.28 -11.48
C LYS A 162 -20.03 3.16 -12.33
N ILE A 163 -18.89 3.62 -11.81
CA ILE A 163 -17.98 4.51 -12.60
C ILE A 163 -17.42 3.77 -13.81
N ILE A 164 -16.76 2.61 -13.60
CA ILE A 164 -16.24 1.77 -14.68
C ILE A 164 -17.38 1.26 -15.56
N TRP A 165 -18.43 0.72 -14.95
CA TRP A 165 -19.55 0.15 -15.69
C TRP A 165 -20.27 1.19 -16.59
N ASN A 166 -20.52 2.40 -16.09
CA ASN A 166 -21.11 3.48 -16.91
C ASN A 166 -20.18 3.93 -18.04
N GLU A 167 -18.87 3.89 -17.82
CA GLU A 167 -17.90 4.21 -18.86
C GLU A 167 -17.94 3.13 -19.95
N ALA A 168 -17.93 1.84 -19.60
CA ALA A 168 -18.12 0.72 -20.52
C ALA A 168 -19.45 0.83 -21.29
N LYS A 169 -20.55 1.14 -20.61
CA LYS A 169 -21.87 1.35 -21.21
C LYS A 169 -21.87 2.47 -22.28
N ARG A 170 -21.14 3.57 -22.00
CA ARG A 170 -20.99 4.65 -22.99
C ARG A 170 -20.12 4.23 -24.17
N MET A 171 -19.06 3.44 -23.94
CA MET A 171 -18.23 2.88 -25.01
C MET A 171 -19.07 2.02 -25.95
N VAL A 172 -19.89 1.11 -25.40
CA VAL A 172 -20.80 0.26 -26.21
C VAL A 172 -21.74 1.13 -27.04
N ARG A 173 -22.39 2.14 -26.45
CA ARG A 173 -23.32 3.02 -27.17
C ARG A 173 -22.67 3.84 -28.28
N LYS A 174 -21.36 4.10 -28.19
CA LYS A 174 -20.62 4.89 -29.20
C LYS A 174 -19.92 4.03 -30.23
N SER A 175 -19.87 2.71 -30.05
CA SER A 175 -19.27 1.75 -30.96
C SER A 175 -20.33 0.90 -31.64
N PRO A 176 -20.61 1.09 -32.95
CA PRO A 176 -21.58 0.27 -33.66
C PRO A 176 -21.27 -1.22 -33.63
N ALA A 177 -19.98 -1.58 -33.62
CA ALA A 177 -19.54 -2.97 -33.55
C ALA A 177 -19.83 -3.62 -32.19
N LEU A 178 -19.59 -2.90 -31.07
CA LEU A 178 -19.94 -3.37 -29.73
C LEU A 178 -21.45 -3.43 -29.53
N ALA A 179 -22.19 -2.41 -30.00
CA ALA A 179 -23.64 -2.35 -29.86
C ALA A 179 -24.39 -3.48 -30.59
N LYS A 180 -23.76 -4.12 -31.58
CA LYS A 180 -24.31 -5.32 -32.23
C LYS A 180 -24.21 -6.57 -31.37
N ARG A 181 -23.30 -6.62 -30.41
CA ARG A 181 -23.00 -7.78 -29.57
C ARG A 181 -23.41 -7.62 -28.11
N ILE A 182 -23.48 -6.37 -27.64
CA ILE A 182 -23.76 -6.04 -26.25
C ILE A 182 -25.01 -5.17 -26.16
N LYS A 183 -26.05 -5.67 -25.50
CA LYS A 183 -27.26 -4.93 -25.16
C LYS A 183 -27.02 -4.15 -23.87
N THR A 184 -27.44 -2.87 -23.85
CA THR A 184 -27.27 -2.00 -22.68
C THR A 184 -28.57 -1.87 -21.92
N HIS A 185 -28.68 -2.50 -20.75
CA HIS A 185 -29.83 -2.40 -19.85
C HIS A 185 -29.60 -1.36 -18.74
N VAL A 186 -30.58 -1.19 -17.86
CA VAL A 186 -30.47 -0.28 -16.70
C VAL A 186 -29.47 -0.83 -15.68
N ALA A 187 -29.47 -2.13 -15.45
CA ALA A 187 -28.70 -2.80 -14.41
C ALA A 187 -27.42 -3.51 -14.92
N ASP A 188 -27.37 -3.85 -16.21
CA ASP A 188 -26.28 -4.61 -16.79
C ASP A 188 -25.98 -4.28 -18.25
N LEU A 189 -24.89 -4.85 -18.74
CA LEU A 189 -24.56 -4.99 -20.15
C LEU A 189 -24.60 -6.50 -20.47
N SER A 190 -25.52 -6.91 -21.34
CA SER A 190 -25.73 -8.33 -21.69
C SER A 190 -25.17 -8.62 -23.08
N SER A 191 -24.44 -9.71 -23.21
CA SER A 191 -24.03 -10.31 -24.50
C SER A 191 -24.67 -11.70 -24.70
N GLU A 192 -25.88 -11.88 -24.16
CA GLU A 192 -26.65 -13.13 -24.15
C GLU A 192 -26.77 -13.76 -25.55
N ASP A 193 -27.11 -12.95 -26.58
CA ASP A 193 -27.22 -13.44 -27.96
C ASP A 193 -25.88 -13.80 -28.62
N TYR A 194 -24.74 -13.52 -27.95
CA TYR A 194 -23.41 -13.73 -28.50
C TYR A 194 -22.64 -14.85 -27.78
N ASN A 195 -22.57 -14.83 -26.45
CA ASN A 195 -21.81 -15.77 -25.63
C ASN A 195 -22.35 -15.96 -24.21
N ASP A 196 -23.60 -15.62 -23.95
CA ASP A 196 -24.26 -15.65 -22.63
C ASP A 196 -23.57 -14.79 -21.56
N GLY A 197 -22.83 -13.78 -21.97
CA GLY A 197 -22.02 -12.96 -21.07
C GLY A 197 -22.79 -11.81 -20.42
N VAL A 198 -22.31 -11.40 -19.24
CA VAL A 198 -22.88 -10.27 -18.48
C VAL A 198 -21.80 -9.39 -17.88
N PHE A 199 -22.06 -8.06 -17.83
CA PHE A 199 -21.22 -7.11 -17.11
C PHE A 199 -22.08 -6.23 -16.19
N LYS A 200 -21.89 -6.34 -14.87
CA LYS A 200 -22.69 -5.69 -13.81
C LYS A 200 -21.84 -4.90 -12.82
N PRO A 201 -22.38 -3.80 -12.23
CA PRO A 201 -21.80 -3.15 -11.07
C PRO A 201 -22.30 -3.82 -9.78
N LEU A 202 -21.39 -4.18 -8.86
CA LEU A 202 -21.69 -4.76 -7.54
C LEU A 202 -21.11 -3.90 -6.41
N SER A 203 -21.75 -3.97 -5.25
CA SER A 203 -21.27 -3.29 -4.03
C SER A 203 -21.40 -4.23 -2.82
N SER A 204 -20.78 -3.87 -1.69
CA SER A 204 -20.89 -4.63 -0.44
C SER A 204 -22.31 -4.85 0.05
N ASP A 205 -23.24 -3.98 -0.35
CA ASP A 205 -24.68 -4.10 -0.01
C ASP A 205 -25.46 -4.99 -1.00
N SER A 206 -24.78 -5.68 -1.92
CA SER A 206 -25.45 -6.56 -2.90
C SER A 206 -25.78 -7.90 -2.27
N ASP A 207 -27.06 -8.31 -2.30
CA ASP A 207 -27.58 -9.53 -1.66
C ASP A 207 -27.06 -10.85 -2.28
N THR A 208 -26.22 -10.80 -3.32
CA THR A 208 -25.83 -11.95 -4.14
C THR A 208 -24.31 -12.00 -4.39
N LEU A 209 -23.51 -11.70 -3.37
CA LEU A 209 -22.05 -11.78 -3.54
C LEU A 209 -21.53 -13.20 -3.42
N ASP A 210 -22.19 -14.04 -2.63
CA ASP A 210 -21.86 -15.46 -2.52
C ASP A 210 -22.38 -16.25 -3.72
N GLY A 211 -21.55 -17.16 -4.24
CA GLY A 211 -21.91 -18.04 -5.34
C GLY A 211 -21.73 -17.46 -6.75
N LEU A 212 -21.02 -16.33 -6.89
CA LEU A 212 -20.62 -15.80 -8.20
C LEU A 212 -19.57 -16.71 -8.86
N ASN A 213 -19.64 -16.82 -10.19
CA ASN A 213 -18.64 -17.51 -11.00
C ASN A 213 -17.94 -16.52 -11.91
N SER A 214 -17.18 -15.63 -11.29
CA SER A 214 -16.62 -14.46 -11.93
C SER A 214 -15.48 -14.80 -12.90
N SER A 215 -15.58 -14.38 -14.16
CA SER A 215 -14.47 -14.42 -15.12
C SER A 215 -13.59 -13.17 -15.02
N CYS A 216 -14.17 -12.04 -14.63
CA CYS A 216 -13.40 -10.80 -14.44
C CYS A 216 -14.00 -9.92 -13.34
N ILE A 217 -13.12 -9.44 -12.45
CA ILE A 217 -13.47 -8.49 -11.40
C ILE A 217 -12.64 -7.22 -11.59
N LEU A 218 -13.32 -6.09 -11.73
CA LEU A 218 -12.73 -4.77 -11.91
C LEU A 218 -12.91 -3.98 -10.62
N MET A 219 -11.81 -3.61 -9.97
CA MET A 219 -11.81 -2.81 -8.75
C MET A 219 -11.13 -1.47 -9.01
N ASP A 220 -11.83 -0.35 -8.80
CA ASP A 220 -11.27 0.99 -9.02
C ASP A 220 -11.21 1.80 -7.73
N GLU A 221 -10.16 2.62 -7.65
CA GLU A 221 -9.92 3.56 -6.55
C GLU A 221 -9.99 2.87 -5.17
N ILE A 222 -9.38 1.67 -5.04
CA ILE A 222 -9.42 0.87 -3.80
C ILE A 222 -8.89 1.62 -2.57
N HIS A 223 -8.03 2.64 -2.75
CA HIS A 223 -7.57 3.52 -1.67
C HIS A 223 -8.71 4.31 -0.99
N GLN A 224 -9.91 4.38 -1.60
CA GLN A 224 -11.08 5.03 -1.02
C GLN A 224 -12.01 4.05 -0.29
N TRP A 225 -11.80 2.75 -0.45
CA TRP A 225 -12.62 1.74 0.21
C TRP A 225 -12.44 1.84 1.72
N LYS A 226 -13.51 1.56 2.45
CA LYS A 226 -13.52 1.48 3.91
C LYS A 226 -14.04 0.11 4.28
N ASN A 227 -13.32 -0.60 5.13
CA ASN A 227 -13.58 -2.01 5.45
C ASN A 227 -13.71 -2.83 4.15
N GLY A 228 -12.76 -2.65 3.24
CA GLY A 228 -12.81 -3.25 1.91
C GLY A 228 -12.39 -4.71 1.86
N GLU A 229 -11.68 -5.19 2.86
CA GLU A 229 -11.12 -6.54 2.90
C GLU A 229 -12.18 -7.64 2.81
N PRO A 230 -13.32 -7.63 3.55
CA PRO A 230 -14.33 -8.67 3.40
C PRO A 230 -14.90 -8.76 1.98
N LEU A 231 -15.17 -7.61 1.35
CA LEU A 231 -15.63 -7.56 -0.04
C LEU A 231 -14.56 -8.11 -1.00
N TYR A 232 -13.30 -7.75 -0.79
CA TYR A 232 -12.20 -8.24 -1.61
C TYR A 232 -12.07 -9.77 -1.51
N ASN A 233 -12.14 -10.34 -0.31
CA ASN A 233 -11.99 -11.77 -0.07
C ASN A 233 -13.13 -12.55 -0.73
N ILE A 234 -14.41 -12.15 -0.53
CA ILE A 234 -15.56 -12.76 -1.19
C ILE A 234 -15.41 -12.77 -2.72
N MET A 235 -14.97 -11.64 -3.28
CA MET A 235 -14.79 -11.55 -4.72
C MET A 235 -13.60 -12.37 -5.21
N ALA A 236 -12.50 -12.44 -4.45
CA ALA A 236 -11.34 -13.26 -4.78
C ALA A 236 -11.66 -14.76 -4.74
N ASP A 237 -12.52 -15.20 -3.82
CA ASP A 237 -13.00 -16.58 -3.77
C ASP A 237 -13.90 -16.91 -4.98
N GLY A 238 -14.68 -15.95 -5.46
CA GLY A 238 -15.61 -16.10 -6.59
C GLY A 238 -14.98 -16.38 -7.95
N ILE A 239 -13.64 -16.30 -8.09
CA ILE A 239 -12.92 -16.59 -9.34
C ILE A 239 -12.39 -18.02 -9.43
N THR A 240 -12.44 -18.80 -8.37
CA THR A 240 -11.73 -20.08 -8.24
C THR A 240 -12.22 -21.18 -9.17
N ALA A 241 -13.44 -21.06 -9.71
CA ALA A 241 -14.01 -22.02 -10.64
C ALA A 241 -13.67 -21.80 -12.12
N ARG A 242 -12.90 -20.75 -12.44
CA ARG A 242 -12.50 -20.38 -13.81
C ARG A 242 -11.04 -20.73 -14.06
N ASP A 243 -10.72 -21.17 -15.29
CA ASP A 243 -9.34 -21.54 -15.66
C ASP A 243 -8.44 -20.28 -15.84
N GLN A 244 -9.00 -19.20 -16.38
CA GLN A 244 -8.24 -17.95 -16.63
C GLN A 244 -8.96 -16.69 -16.14
N PRO A 245 -9.36 -16.62 -14.85
CA PRO A 245 -10.02 -15.43 -14.31
C PRO A 245 -9.06 -14.23 -14.26
N LEU A 246 -9.63 -13.04 -14.09
CA LEU A 246 -8.84 -11.82 -13.93
C LEU A 246 -9.43 -10.91 -12.84
N ILE A 247 -8.63 -10.59 -11.84
CA ILE A 247 -8.87 -9.45 -10.94
C ILE A 247 -8.01 -8.30 -11.43
N PHE A 248 -8.65 -7.24 -11.95
CA PHE A 248 -7.97 -6.05 -12.46
C PHE A 248 -8.22 -4.86 -11.53
N ILE A 249 -7.19 -4.46 -10.81
CA ILE A 249 -7.26 -3.43 -9.77
C ILE A 249 -6.60 -2.16 -10.28
N THR A 250 -7.31 -1.03 -10.17
CA THR A 250 -6.76 0.29 -10.50
C THR A 250 -6.89 1.23 -9.32
N SER A 251 -5.84 1.98 -9.00
CA SER A 251 -5.86 2.95 -7.90
C SER A 251 -4.85 4.09 -8.09
N THR A 252 -4.99 5.10 -7.24
CA THR A 252 -3.91 6.02 -6.86
C THR A 252 -3.49 5.70 -5.44
N ALA A 253 -2.38 6.26 -4.97
CA ALA A 253 -2.07 6.23 -3.56
C ALA A 253 -3.15 6.96 -2.72
N GLY A 254 -3.31 6.51 -1.50
CA GLY A 254 -4.16 7.09 -0.47
C GLY A 254 -3.36 7.50 0.75
N THR A 255 -4.04 7.98 1.78
CA THR A 255 -3.50 8.00 3.13
C THR A 255 -3.49 6.58 3.68
N ILE A 256 -2.47 6.23 4.44
CA ILE A 256 -2.37 4.93 5.12
C ILE A 256 -3.57 4.78 6.05
N ARG A 257 -4.31 3.70 5.91
CA ARG A 257 -5.55 3.41 6.67
C ARG A 257 -5.61 2.00 7.20
N GLU A 258 -4.59 1.17 6.89
CA GLU A 258 -4.55 -0.25 7.25
C GLU A 258 -5.77 -1.02 6.71
N ASP A 259 -6.20 -0.70 5.51
CA ASP A 259 -7.31 -1.34 4.79
C ASP A 259 -6.76 -2.04 3.54
N ILE A 260 -7.59 -2.71 2.80
CA ILE A 260 -7.23 -3.55 1.63
C ILE A 260 -6.23 -2.90 0.65
N TYR A 261 -6.28 -1.57 0.48
CA TYR A 261 -5.29 -0.87 -0.36
C TYR A 261 -3.87 -1.03 0.17
N ASP A 262 -3.67 -0.85 1.48
CA ASP A 262 -2.34 -0.93 2.09
C ASP A 262 -1.82 -2.36 2.05
N GLN A 263 -2.67 -3.37 2.27
CA GLN A 263 -2.30 -4.79 2.15
C GLN A 263 -1.86 -5.16 0.74
N ILE A 264 -2.64 -4.74 -0.29
CA ILE A 264 -2.29 -5.00 -1.70
C ILE A 264 -1.00 -4.27 -2.09
N TYR A 265 -0.79 -3.06 -1.56
CA TYR A 265 0.42 -2.31 -1.84
C TYR A 265 1.66 -2.95 -1.18
N ASP A 266 1.53 -3.41 0.07
CA ASP A 266 2.63 -4.07 0.80
C ASP A 266 2.98 -5.44 0.17
N ASP A 267 1.97 -6.20 -0.27
CA ASP A 267 2.15 -7.42 -1.06
C ASP A 267 2.90 -7.15 -2.39
N ALA A 268 2.53 -6.06 -3.07
CA ALA A 268 3.22 -5.62 -4.28
C ALA A 268 4.68 -5.23 -4.00
N GLU A 269 4.97 -4.53 -2.90
CA GLU A 269 6.34 -4.18 -2.50
C GLU A 269 7.18 -5.42 -2.23
N MET A 270 6.64 -6.40 -1.47
CA MET A 270 7.33 -7.66 -1.18
C MET A 270 7.61 -8.45 -2.46
N THR A 271 6.62 -8.58 -3.34
CA THR A 271 6.76 -9.31 -4.61
C THR A 271 7.81 -8.65 -5.52
N ILE A 272 7.73 -7.33 -5.71
CA ILE A 272 8.67 -6.59 -6.58
C ILE A 272 10.09 -6.59 -5.98
N ALA A 273 10.24 -6.49 -4.66
CA ALA A 273 11.54 -6.61 -3.99
C ALA A 273 12.13 -8.02 -4.16
N GLY A 274 11.27 -9.05 -4.13
CA GLY A 274 11.66 -10.45 -4.32
C GLY A 274 12.21 -10.77 -5.72
N TYR A 275 11.91 -9.96 -6.75
CA TYR A 275 12.41 -10.18 -8.11
C TYR A 275 13.96 -10.13 -8.21
N ASP A 276 14.61 -9.36 -7.36
CA ASP A 276 16.07 -9.22 -7.34
C ASP A 276 16.76 -10.25 -6.40
N GLN A 277 15.99 -11.12 -5.71
CA GLN A 277 16.51 -12.09 -4.73
C GLN A 277 16.22 -13.52 -5.19
N PRO A 278 17.19 -14.45 -5.17
CA PRO A 278 16.97 -15.84 -5.60
C PRO A 278 15.85 -16.56 -4.84
N GLU A 279 15.76 -16.35 -3.52
CA GLU A 279 14.74 -16.93 -2.63
C GLU A 279 13.71 -15.89 -2.13
N GLY A 280 13.59 -14.76 -2.84
CA GLY A 280 12.63 -13.70 -2.50
C GLY A 280 11.18 -14.17 -2.68
N TYR A 281 10.29 -13.59 -1.87
CA TYR A 281 8.85 -13.81 -2.01
C TYR A 281 8.38 -13.45 -3.42
N ARG A 282 7.57 -14.31 -4.01
CA ARG A 282 7.00 -14.13 -5.36
C ARG A 282 5.57 -14.61 -5.39
N ASP A 283 4.68 -13.76 -5.83
CA ASP A 283 3.36 -14.16 -6.28
C ASP A 283 3.38 -14.27 -7.82
N GLU A 284 3.56 -15.48 -8.32
CA GLU A 284 3.70 -15.76 -9.76
C GLU A 284 2.40 -15.55 -10.54
N ARG A 285 1.24 -15.47 -9.85
CA ARG A 285 -0.07 -15.24 -10.49
C ARG A 285 -0.49 -13.79 -10.46
N SER A 286 0.29 -12.91 -9.81
CA SER A 286 0.05 -11.48 -9.73
C SER A 286 1.06 -10.66 -10.52
N LEU A 287 0.60 -9.55 -11.08
CA LEU A 287 1.42 -8.59 -11.81
C LEU A 287 1.14 -7.18 -11.31
N PHE A 288 2.19 -6.49 -10.88
CA PHE A 288 2.10 -5.19 -10.23
C PHE A 288 2.78 -4.10 -11.07
N PHE A 289 2.02 -3.06 -11.41
CA PHE A 289 2.51 -1.85 -12.07
C PHE A 289 2.32 -0.66 -11.14
N ILE A 290 3.37 -0.28 -10.43
CA ILE A 290 3.35 0.85 -9.48
C ILE A 290 4.14 2.01 -10.05
N TYR A 291 3.42 2.98 -10.64
CA TYR A 291 3.97 4.23 -11.15
C TYR A 291 3.93 5.27 -10.04
N GLU A 292 5.07 5.52 -9.40
CA GLU A 292 5.22 6.46 -8.29
C GLU A 292 6.57 7.17 -8.34
N LEU A 293 6.76 8.21 -7.54
CA LEU A 293 8.09 8.77 -7.30
C LEU A 293 8.88 7.85 -6.37
N ASP A 294 10.20 7.77 -6.58
CA ASP A 294 11.08 7.00 -5.70
C ASP A 294 11.35 7.69 -4.37
N LYS A 295 11.29 9.00 -4.35
CA LYS A 295 11.49 9.85 -3.17
C LYS A 295 10.45 10.95 -3.12
N ARG A 296 9.95 11.23 -1.91
CA ARG A 296 8.97 12.30 -1.70
C ARG A 296 9.45 13.65 -2.26
N ALA A 297 10.72 14.00 -2.10
CA ALA A 297 11.27 15.27 -2.56
C ALA A 297 11.19 15.50 -4.08
N GLU A 298 11.11 14.41 -4.87
CA GLU A 298 11.07 14.47 -6.35
C GLU A 298 9.82 15.17 -6.90
N TRP A 299 8.76 15.39 -6.09
CA TRP A 299 7.59 16.13 -6.54
C TRP A 299 7.91 17.56 -7.01
N ARG A 300 9.04 18.13 -6.57
CA ARG A 300 9.53 19.46 -6.97
C ARG A 300 10.31 19.46 -8.26
N ASP A 301 10.77 18.29 -8.71
CA ASP A 301 11.54 18.12 -9.95
C ASP A 301 10.62 17.67 -11.09
N GLU A 302 10.40 18.56 -12.06
CA GLU A 302 9.53 18.31 -13.21
C GLU A 302 9.96 17.08 -14.02
N LYS A 303 11.25 16.77 -14.07
CA LYS A 303 11.77 15.61 -14.81
C LYS A 303 11.29 14.28 -14.21
N CYS A 304 11.09 14.25 -12.90
CA CYS A 304 10.65 13.04 -12.17
C CYS A 304 9.13 12.78 -12.26
N TRP A 305 8.32 13.78 -12.69
CA TRP A 305 6.86 13.63 -12.66
C TRP A 305 6.32 12.49 -13.52
N VAL A 306 7.03 12.13 -14.57
CA VAL A 306 6.66 11.02 -15.46
C VAL A 306 6.73 9.66 -14.77
N LYS A 307 7.53 9.50 -13.70
CA LYS A 307 7.59 8.27 -12.91
C LYS A 307 6.22 7.84 -12.40
N ALA A 308 5.43 8.79 -11.92
CA ALA A 308 4.07 8.56 -11.42
C ALA A 308 2.99 8.81 -12.49
N ASN A 309 3.35 9.42 -13.61
CA ASN A 309 2.44 9.87 -14.65
C ASN A 309 2.96 9.52 -16.05
N PRO A 310 2.95 8.25 -16.45
CA PRO A 310 3.51 7.83 -17.75
C PRO A 310 2.79 8.48 -18.94
N GLY A 311 1.53 8.88 -18.79
CA GLY A 311 0.75 9.62 -19.81
C GLY A 311 0.84 11.14 -19.67
N LEU A 312 1.90 11.69 -19.05
CA LEU A 312 2.05 13.14 -18.87
C LEU A 312 2.35 13.84 -20.20
N GLY A 313 1.52 14.80 -20.55
CA GLY A 313 1.60 15.54 -21.82
C GLY A 313 0.68 15.00 -22.92
N THR A 314 0.21 13.77 -22.80
CA THR A 314 -0.70 13.11 -23.75
C THR A 314 -2.08 12.87 -23.13
N ILE A 315 -2.16 12.03 -22.10
CA ILE A 315 -3.40 11.72 -21.37
C ILE A 315 -3.64 12.76 -20.27
N LYS A 316 -2.58 13.07 -19.49
CA LYS A 316 -2.62 14.04 -18.39
C LYS A 316 -2.01 15.36 -18.81
N ASN A 317 -2.73 16.46 -18.60
CA ASN A 317 -2.26 17.79 -18.97
C ASN A 317 -1.10 18.23 -18.05
N LYS A 318 0.07 18.45 -18.67
CA LYS A 318 1.31 18.84 -18.01
C LYS A 318 1.24 20.23 -17.37
N THR A 319 0.62 21.20 -18.08
CA THR A 319 0.48 22.59 -17.58
C THR A 319 -0.37 22.62 -16.30
N THR A 320 -1.48 21.91 -16.29
CA THR A 320 -2.35 21.83 -15.11
C THR A 320 -1.62 21.18 -13.91
N LEU A 321 -0.78 20.17 -14.15
CA LEU A 321 0.02 19.59 -13.08
C LEU A 321 1.07 20.59 -12.56
N ALA A 322 1.76 21.31 -13.45
CA ALA A 322 2.73 22.33 -13.09
C ALA A 322 2.10 23.43 -12.22
N GLU A 323 0.93 23.95 -12.60
CA GLU A 323 0.18 24.92 -11.80
C GLU A 323 -0.16 24.41 -10.40
N ARG A 324 -0.53 23.14 -10.27
CA ARG A 324 -0.81 22.52 -8.97
C ARG A 324 0.45 22.39 -8.12
N VAL A 325 1.58 22.07 -8.73
CA VAL A 325 2.88 22.00 -8.05
C VAL A 325 3.29 23.38 -7.55
N GLU A 326 3.19 24.43 -8.37
CA GLU A 326 3.52 25.79 -7.94
C GLU A 326 2.62 26.27 -6.79
N LYS A 327 1.31 25.99 -6.84
CA LYS A 327 0.41 26.27 -5.73
C LYS A 327 0.81 25.54 -4.44
N ALA A 328 1.25 24.29 -4.57
CA ALA A 328 1.68 23.49 -3.41
C ALA A 328 3.03 23.95 -2.85
N LYS A 329 3.95 24.47 -3.68
CA LYS A 329 5.20 25.11 -3.21
C LYS A 329 4.90 26.34 -2.35
N ALA A 330 3.87 27.12 -2.72
CA ALA A 330 3.43 28.30 -1.98
C ALA A 330 2.55 27.97 -0.75
N ASN A 331 1.86 26.82 -0.75
CA ASN A 331 0.93 26.43 0.33
C ASN A 331 1.14 24.97 0.75
N HIS A 332 1.81 24.80 1.89
CA HIS A 332 2.18 23.49 2.44
C HIS A 332 0.98 22.54 2.66
N ARG A 333 -0.21 23.08 2.92
CA ARG A 333 -1.44 22.29 3.12
C ARG A 333 -1.86 21.51 1.86
N LEU A 334 -1.43 21.97 0.68
CA LEU A 334 -1.75 21.32 -0.59
C LEU A 334 -0.79 20.19 -0.95
N VAL A 335 0.42 20.17 -0.36
CA VAL A 335 1.49 19.22 -0.70
C VAL A 335 1.03 17.78 -0.50
N LYS A 336 0.45 17.46 0.65
CA LYS A 336 -0.01 16.10 0.98
C LYS A 336 -0.97 15.54 -0.07
N ASN A 337 -2.01 16.31 -0.43
CA ASN A 337 -2.98 15.86 -1.43
C ASN A 337 -2.33 15.72 -2.83
N LEU A 338 -1.41 16.62 -3.18
CA LEU A 338 -0.68 16.58 -4.44
C LEU A 338 0.20 15.33 -4.53
N VAL A 339 1.07 15.10 -3.53
CA VAL A 339 2.03 13.98 -3.57
C VAL A 339 1.32 12.64 -3.52
N CYS A 340 0.21 12.55 -2.79
CA CYS A 340 -0.60 11.34 -2.71
C CYS A 340 -1.34 11.06 -4.02
N LYS A 341 -2.05 12.04 -4.58
CA LYS A 341 -2.96 11.83 -5.72
C LYS A 341 -2.30 11.93 -7.08
N ASP A 342 -1.28 12.78 -7.23
CA ASP A 342 -0.64 12.98 -8.51
C ASP A 342 0.70 12.23 -8.64
N PHE A 343 1.32 11.89 -7.51
CA PHE A 343 2.65 11.29 -7.50
C PHE A 343 2.72 9.92 -6.78
N ASN A 344 1.60 9.43 -6.30
CA ASN A 344 1.43 8.12 -5.65
C ASN A 344 2.35 7.87 -4.44
N ILE A 345 2.75 8.91 -3.74
CA ILE A 345 3.43 8.77 -2.45
C ILE A 345 2.38 8.52 -1.37
N ARG A 346 2.51 7.42 -0.64
CA ARG A 346 1.66 7.17 0.53
C ARG A 346 1.93 8.22 1.61
N GLU A 347 0.90 8.71 2.24
CA GLU A 347 0.98 9.72 3.31
C GLU A 347 0.21 9.23 4.55
N THR A 348 0.70 9.57 5.73
CA THR A 348 -0.02 9.32 6.98
C THR A 348 -1.32 10.13 7.04
N ALA A 349 -2.23 9.78 7.97
CA ALA A 349 -3.47 10.54 8.16
C ALA A 349 -3.20 12.04 8.45
N THR A 350 -4.17 12.90 8.20
CA THR A 350 -3.99 14.37 8.32
C THR A 350 -3.75 14.83 9.76
N GLU A 351 -4.15 14.01 10.71
CA GLU A 351 -4.04 14.26 12.15
C GLU A 351 -2.81 13.59 12.78
N SER A 352 -1.97 12.90 12.00
CA SER A 352 -0.80 12.20 12.52
C SER A 352 0.25 13.17 13.06
N TRP A 353 0.91 12.79 14.15
CA TRP A 353 2.00 13.52 14.78
C TRP A 353 3.17 13.79 13.81
N LEU A 354 3.61 12.74 13.12
CA LEU A 354 4.69 12.80 12.12
C LEU A 354 4.21 12.30 10.76
N THR A 355 4.85 12.77 9.69
CA THR A 355 4.67 12.17 8.36
C THR A 355 5.40 10.83 8.27
N PHE A 356 4.97 9.96 7.35
CA PHE A 356 5.64 8.66 7.18
C PHE A 356 7.14 8.83 6.90
N ASP A 357 7.54 9.78 6.08
CA ASP A 357 8.93 10.07 5.75
C ASP A 357 9.75 10.50 6.98
N GLU A 358 9.14 11.23 7.91
CA GLU A 358 9.76 11.67 9.16
C GLU A 358 9.95 10.51 10.15
N LEU A 359 8.97 9.62 10.28
CA LEU A 359 9.04 8.50 11.22
C LEU A 359 9.81 7.29 10.68
N ASN A 360 9.84 7.07 9.35
CA ASN A 360 10.46 5.89 8.75
C ASN A 360 11.98 5.95 8.84
N ASN A 361 12.56 5.01 9.59
CA ASN A 361 14.01 4.77 9.62
C ASN A 361 14.27 3.27 9.36
N GLU A 362 14.95 2.97 8.26
CA GLU A 362 15.27 1.61 7.80
C GLU A 362 16.61 1.10 8.34
N ALA A 363 17.33 1.93 9.11
CA ALA A 363 18.59 1.54 9.71
C ALA A 363 18.39 0.38 10.71
N THR A 364 19.29 -0.57 10.64
CA THR A 364 19.32 -1.75 11.51
C THR A 364 20.61 -1.80 12.31
N PHE A 365 20.58 -2.47 13.44
CA PHE A 365 21.73 -2.70 14.29
C PHE A 365 21.74 -4.11 14.88
N ASP A 366 22.92 -4.57 15.23
CA ASP A 366 23.14 -5.80 15.97
C ASP A 366 23.58 -5.45 17.41
N THR A 367 22.74 -5.75 18.38
CA THR A 367 22.98 -5.43 19.79
C THR A 367 24.27 -6.07 20.32
N LEU A 368 24.59 -7.29 19.89
CA LEU A 368 25.81 -7.99 20.30
C LEU A 368 27.09 -7.35 19.75
N LYS A 369 27.00 -6.66 18.60
CA LYS A 369 28.12 -5.90 18.03
C LYS A 369 28.26 -4.52 18.65
N LEU A 370 27.15 -3.85 18.94
CA LEU A 370 27.14 -2.52 19.58
C LEU A 370 27.61 -2.57 21.03
N LYS A 371 27.30 -3.67 21.76
CA LYS A 371 27.68 -3.91 23.17
C LYS A 371 27.32 -2.74 24.10
N PRO A 372 26.06 -2.27 24.09
CA PRO A 372 25.64 -1.25 25.05
C PRO A 372 25.75 -1.81 26.47
N ARG A 373 26.16 -0.97 27.42
CA ARG A 373 26.30 -1.40 28.82
C ARG A 373 25.08 -1.03 29.66
N TYR A 374 24.55 0.16 29.46
CA TYR A 374 23.42 0.69 30.20
C TYR A 374 22.29 1.09 29.30
N GLY A 375 21.06 0.81 29.73
CA GLY A 375 19.85 1.19 29.02
C GLY A 375 18.85 1.90 29.93
N ILE A 376 17.95 2.66 29.33
CA ILE A 376 16.83 3.31 29.99
C ILE A 376 15.55 2.65 29.50
N ALA A 377 14.76 2.14 30.46
CA ALA A 377 13.55 1.39 30.17
C ALA A 377 12.32 2.31 30.07
N GLY A 378 11.31 1.86 29.32
CA GLY A 378 9.97 2.40 29.30
C GLY A 378 8.95 1.27 29.21
N ALA A 379 7.78 1.42 29.82
CA ALA A 379 6.74 0.40 29.76
C ALA A 379 5.35 1.01 29.68
N ASP A 380 4.62 0.63 28.62
CA ASP A 380 3.18 0.88 28.48
C ASP A 380 2.43 -0.43 28.72
N LEU A 381 1.66 -0.45 29.81
CA LEU A 381 1.10 -1.66 30.39
C LEU A 381 -0.40 -1.77 30.11
N SER A 382 -0.79 -2.72 29.31
CA SER A 382 -2.18 -3.13 29.13
C SER A 382 -2.34 -4.61 29.52
N GLN A 383 -3.41 -4.94 30.26
CA GLN A 383 -3.63 -6.34 30.64
C GLN A 383 -4.47 -7.14 29.64
N THR A 384 -5.46 -6.54 29.02
CA THR A 384 -6.49 -7.30 28.31
C THR A 384 -6.87 -6.79 26.93
N THR A 385 -6.83 -5.50 26.68
CA THR A 385 -7.43 -4.89 25.47
C THR A 385 -6.46 -4.27 24.52
N ASP A 386 -5.40 -3.66 25.00
CA ASP A 386 -4.38 -2.99 24.19
C ASP A 386 -3.09 -3.83 24.12
N LEU A 387 -2.21 -3.47 23.21
CA LEU A 387 -0.91 -4.08 23.09
C LEU A 387 -0.04 -3.67 24.28
N THR A 388 0.58 -4.60 24.97
CA THR A 388 1.56 -4.28 25.99
C THR A 388 2.92 -4.12 25.34
N CYS A 389 3.67 -3.09 25.72
CA CYS A 389 4.99 -2.82 25.17
C CYS A 389 6.01 -2.46 26.25
N ALA A 390 7.19 -3.05 26.16
CA ALA A 390 8.37 -2.60 26.89
C ALA A 390 9.46 -2.15 25.90
N THR A 391 10.10 -1.04 26.23
CA THR A 391 11.15 -0.39 25.47
C THR A 391 12.42 -0.32 26.31
N VAL A 392 13.58 -0.51 25.68
CA VAL A 392 14.87 -0.08 26.23
C VAL A 392 15.57 0.75 25.18
N ILE A 393 15.93 1.98 25.54
CA ILE A 393 16.76 2.87 24.74
C ILE A 393 18.18 2.89 25.28
N PHE A 394 19.16 2.99 24.39
CA PHE A 394 20.56 3.07 24.77
C PHE A 394 21.38 3.88 23.76
N GLN A 395 22.51 4.39 24.22
CA GLN A 395 23.57 4.99 23.41
C GLN A 395 24.86 4.23 23.61
N ILE A 396 25.79 4.45 22.70
CA ILE A 396 27.17 3.93 22.78
C ILE A 396 28.18 5.08 22.72
N PRO A 397 29.42 4.89 23.23
CA PRO A 397 30.41 5.95 23.21
C PRO A 397 30.69 6.47 21.81
N ASN A 398 30.81 7.81 21.67
CA ASN A 398 31.12 8.51 20.41
C ASN A 398 30.09 8.30 19.28
N ASP A 399 28.85 7.96 19.62
CA ASP A 399 27.74 7.85 18.68
C ASP A 399 26.52 8.67 19.17
N ASP A 400 26.03 9.57 18.35
CA ASP A 400 24.88 10.43 18.67
C ASP A 400 23.53 9.73 18.51
N HIS A 401 23.50 8.51 17.94
CA HIS A 401 22.26 7.77 17.77
C HIS A 401 21.70 7.27 19.10
N ILE A 402 20.39 7.20 19.16
CA ILE A 402 19.65 6.55 20.24
C ILE A 402 19.06 5.27 19.64
N TYR A 403 19.53 4.15 20.13
CA TYR A 403 19.09 2.83 19.71
C TYR A 403 17.91 2.36 20.53
N VAL A 404 16.92 1.80 19.87
CA VAL A 404 15.65 1.37 20.49
C VAL A 404 15.47 -0.12 20.29
N LYS A 405 15.34 -0.86 21.38
CA LYS A 405 14.94 -2.27 21.40
C LYS A 405 13.59 -2.36 22.10
N GLN A 406 12.64 -3.05 21.46
CA GLN A 406 11.29 -3.20 21.99
C GLN A 406 10.83 -4.65 21.92
N MET A 407 9.96 -5.00 22.85
CA MET A 407 9.20 -6.25 22.85
C MET A 407 7.74 -5.95 23.14
N TYR A 408 6.86 -6.72 22.52
CA TYR A 408 5.42 -6.57 22.60
C TYR A 408 4.77 -7.86 23.07
N TRP A 409 3.63 -7.74 23.77
CA TRP A 409 2.86 -8.88 24.24
C TRP A 409 1.38 -8.72 23.96
N LEU A 410 0.74 -9.84 23.63
CA LEU A 410 -0.70 -10.02 23.60
C LEU A 410 -1.09 -11.31 24.34
N PRO A 411 -2.31 -11.40 24.90
CA PRO A 411 -2.81 -12.67 25.40
C PRO A 411 -2.95 -13.69 24.26
N GLU A 412 -2.50 -14.93 24.50
CA GLU A 412 -2.53 -16.00 23.49
C GLU A 412 -3.93 -16.28 22.97
N ASP A 413 -4.91 -16.39 23.89
CA ASP A 413 -6.31 -16.71 23.55
C ASP A 413 -6.99 -15.65 22.68
N THR A 414 -6.48 -14.42 22.66
CA THR A 414 -7.09 -13.30 21.93
C THR A 414 -6.32 -12.88 20.69
N LEU A 415 -5.19 -13.51 20.39
CA LEU A 415 -4.30 -13.11 19.28
C LEU A 415 -5.02 -13.08 17.92
N GLU A 416 -5.73 -14.15 17.57
CA GLU A 416 -6.43 -14.25 16.28
C GLU A 416 -7.61 -13.28 16.20
N GLN A 417 -8.39 -13.16 17.28
CA GLN A 417 -9.49 -12.21 17.35
C GLN A 417 -8.96 -10.77 17.19
N ARG A 418 -7.85 -10.42 17.85
CA ARG A 418 -7.21 -9.10 17.74
C ARG A 418 -6.65 -8.85 16.37
N ALA A 419 -6.06 -9.86 15.72
CA ALA A 419 -5.57 -9.75 14.35
C ALA A 419 -6.71 -9.37 13.40
N GLN A 420 -7.89 -9.95 13.57
CA GLN A 420 -9.07 -9.60 12.76
C GLN A 420 -9.65 -8.22 13.12
N GLU A 421 -9.77 -7.89 14.42
CA GLU A 421 -10.32 -6.61 14.88
C GLU A 421 -9.47 -5.42 14.46
N ASP A 422 -8.16 -5.53 14.60
CA ASP A 422 -7.20 -4.46 14.29
C ASP A 422 -6.77 -4.49 12.81
N ASN A 423 -7.05 -5.60 12.12
CA ASN A 423 -6.60 -5.92 10.75
C ASN A 423 -5.06 -5.89 10.65
N ILE A 424 -4.40 -6.56 11.57
CA ILE A 424 -2.94 -6.54 11.74
C ILE A 424 -2.40 -7.98 11.81
N PRO A 425 -1.28 -8.30 11.14
CA PRO A 425 -0.71 -9.65 11.10
C PRO A 425 0.08 -10.00 12.38
N TYR A 426 -0.57 -9.97 13.56
CA TYR A 426 0.09 -10.25 14.84
C TYR A 426 0.76 -11.62 14.89
N ALA A 427 0.19 -12.63 14.24
CA ALA A 427 0.79 -13.96 14.14
C ALA A 427 2.14 -13.92 13.40
N THR A 428 2.22 -13.16 12.30
CA THR A 428 3.48 -12.98 11.56
C THR A 428 4.54 -12.29 12.42
N TRP A 429 4.17 -11.27 13.18
CA TRP A 429 5.10 -10.59 14.08
C TRP A 429 5.56 -11.47 15.24
N ARG A 430 4.68 -12.35 15.75
CA ARG A 430 5.05 -13.38 16.73
C ARG A 430 6.07 -14.35 16.14
N ASP A 431 5.81 -14.86 14.95
CA ASP A 431 6.69 -15.84 14.28
C ASP A 431 8.05 -15.23 13.90
N GLN A 432 8.11 -13.92 13.72
CA GLN A 432 9.36 -13.15 13.54
C GLN A 432 10.07 -12.81 14.85
N GLY A 433 9.52 -13.16 16.02
CA GLY A 433 10.09 -12.86 17.33
C GLY A 433 9.97 -11.39 17.75
N LEU A 434 9.13 -10.59 17.07
CA LEU A 434 8.90 -9.18 17.38
C LEU A 434 7.78 -8.98 18.41
N LEU A 435 6.93 -9.98 18.59
CA LEU A 435 5.82 -10.03 19.52
C LEU A 435 5.83 -11.37 20.24
N ARG A 436 5.45 -11.38 21.52
CA ARG A 436 5.29 -12.58 22.33
C ARG A 436 3.83 -12.74 22.77
N THR A 437 3.43 -13.94 23.14
CA THR A 437 2.13 -14.20 23.72
C THR A 437 2.29 -14.59 25.20
N SER A 438 1.40 -14.04 26.06
CA SER A 438 1.23 -14.51 27.42
C SER A 438 0.12 -15.58 27.45
N GLN A 439 0.31 -16.64 28.22
CA GLN A 439 -0.64 -17.75 28.31
C GLN A 439 -2.02 -17.29 28.83
N GLY A 440 -3.10 -17.71 28.18
CA GLY A 440 -4.46 -17.38 28.55
C GLY A 440 -4.95 -16.04 27.97
N ASN A 441 -5.83 -15.35 28.71
CA ASN A 441 -6.60 -14.19 28.23
C ASN A 441 -6.08 -12.82 28.71
N LYS A 442 -4.92 -12.77 29.36
CA LYS A 442 -4.29 -11.52 29.83
C LYS A 442 -2.76 -11.58 29.74
N VAL A 443 -2.14 -10.41 29.61
CA VAL A 443 -0.68 -10.28 29.71
C VAL A 443 -0.28 -10.29 31.18
N TYR A 444 0.74 -11.09 31.52
CA TYR A 444 1.33 -11.12 32.85
C TYR A 444 2.54 -10.19 32.89
N TYR A 445 2.59 -9.29 33.82
CA TYR A 445 3.70 -8.34 33.96
C TYR A 445 5.04 -9.02 34.25
N ARG A 446 5.01 -10.28 34.73
CA ARG A 446 6.21 -11.08 34.86
C ARG A 446 6.91 -11.33 33.52
N ASP A 447 6.17 -11.49 32.44
CA ASP A 447 6.74 -11.69 31.11
C ASP A 447 7.60 -10.50 30.68
N ILE A 448 7.25 -9.29 31.12
CA ILE A 448 8.02 -8.06 30.89
C ILE A 448 9.29 -8.05 31.74
N MET A 449 9.18 -8.47 33.00
CA MET A 449 10.34 -8.59 33.89
C MET A 449 11.33 -9.62 33.36
N ASP A 450 10.84 -10.78 32.93
CA ASP A 450 11.66 -11.83 32.35
C ASP A 450 12.41 -11.32 31.11
N TRP A 451 11.78 -10.47 30.27
CA TRP A 451 12.44 -9.85 29.14
C TRP A 451 13.51 -8.83 29.55
N PHE A 452 13.32 -8.05 30.58
CA PHE A 452 14.36 -7.18 31.11
C PHE A 452 15.55 -7.98 31.65
N GLU A 453 15.30 -9.13 32.30
CA GLU A 453 16.34 -10.04 32.75
C GLU A 453 17.10 -10.70 31.56
N GLU A 454 16.39 -11.04 30.47
CA GLU A 454 17.02 -11.52 29.24
C GLU A 454 17.98 -10.48 28.66
N LEU A 455 17.63 -9.18 28.67
CA LEU A 455 18.52 -8.13 28.17
C LEU A 455 19.83 -8.06 28.97
N GLU A 456 19.75 -8.26 30.28
CA GLU A 456 20.93 -8.33 31.16
C GLU A 456 21.76 -9.60 30.86
N GLN A 457 21.09 -10.76 30.76
CA GLN A 457 21.77 -12.06 30.62
C GLN A 457 22.35 -12.29 29.21
N GLU A 458 21.59 -11.92 28.17
CA GLU A 458 21.97 -12.21 26.78
C GLU A 458 22.79 -11.11 26.12
N TYR A 459 22.55 -9.84 26.51
CA TYR A 459 23.15 -8.67 25.85
C TYR A 459 24.04 -7.83 26.77
N ASP A 460 24.18 -8.18 28.05
CA ASP A 460 24.93 -7.43 29.07
C ASP A 460 24.43 -5.98 29.25
N ILE A 461 23.11 -5.76 29.02
CA ILE A 461 22.47 -4.45 29.14
C ILE A 461 21.83 -4.32 30.52
N TYR A 462 22.37 -3.45 31.37
CA TYR A 462 21.85 -3.15 32.69
C TYR A 462 20.92 -1.96 32.65
N LEU A 463 19.76 -2.07 33.32
CA LEU A 463 18.82 -0.94 33.40
C LEU A 463 19.32 0.09 34.39
N PHE A 464 19.64 1.28 33.89
CA PHE A 464 20.05 2.41 34.72
C PHE A 464 18.87 3.09 35.40
N LYS A 465 17.85 3.39 34.60
CA LYS A 465 16.59 4.02 34.98
C LYS A 465 15.45 3.51 34.11
N GLY A 466 14.20 3.76 34.53
CA GLY A 466 13.04 3.45 33.73
C GLY A 466 11.83 4.32 34.03
N GLY A 467 10.87 4.35 33.11
CA GLY A 467 9.59 5.03 33.27
C GLY A 467 8.41 4.11 32.94
N TYR A 468 7.30 4.34 33.59
CA TYR A 468 6.05 3.62 33.33
C TYR A 468 4.84 4.53 33.50
N ASP A 469 3.73 4.21 32.81
CA ASP A 469 2.47 4.92 32.98
C ASP A 469 1.90 4.66 34.38
N ALA A 470 1.69 5.74 35.16
CA ALA A 470 1.26 5.72 36.54
C ALA A 470 -0.10 5.01 36.77
N TRP A 471 -0.97 4.90 35.75
CA TRP A 471 -2.33 4.39 35.93
C TRP A 471 -2.45 2.87 35.96
N SER A 472 -1.45 2.12 35.49
CA SER A 472 -1.59 0.69 35.20
C SER A 472 -0.83 -0.26 36.11
N ALA A 473 -0.06 0.20 37.12
CA ALA A 473 1.12 -0.54 37.53
C ALA A 473 1.26 -0.96 39.01
N THR A 474 0.25 -0.90 39.86
CA THR A 474 0.42 -1.03 41.33
C THR A 474 1.15 -2.32 41.79
N TYR A 475 0.95 -3.45 41.13
CA TYR A 475 1.67 -4.69 41.46
C TYR A 475 3.02 -4.81 40.75
N PHE A 476 3.10 -4.37 39.51
CA PHE A 476 4.31 -4.36 38.71
C PHE A 476 5.42 -3.49 39.33
N VAL A 477 5.05 -2.35 39.89
CA VAL A 477 5.98 -1.44 40.55
C VAL A 477 6.72 -2.10 41.70
N LYS A 478 6.03 -2.88 42.53
CA LYS A 478 6.66 -3.58 43.65
C LYS A 478 7.69 -4.62 43.20
N ASP A 479 7.41 -5.32 42.10
CA ASP A 479 8.35 -6.28 41.53
C ASP A 479 9.57 -5.56 40.95
N LEU A 480 9.36 -4.43 40.23
CA LEU A 480 10.44 -3.57 39.74
C LEU A 480 11.31 -3.01 40.87
N GLU A 481 10.69 -2.45 41.92
CA GLU A 481 11.38 -1.92 43.10
C GLU A 481 12.19 -2.99 43.83
N PHE A 482 11.62 -4.19 43.96
CA PHE A 482 12.31 -5.33 44.56
C PHE A 482 13.53 -5.78 43.74
N ARG A 483 13.42 -5.80 42.41
CA ARG A 483 14.50 -6.30 41.52
C ARG A 483 15.58 -5.26 41.22
N TYR A 484 15.16 -4.00 40.99
CA TYR A 484 16.05 -2.93 40.52
C TYR A 484 16.27 -1.81 41.56
N GLY A 485 15.52 -1.79 42.66
CA GLY A 485 15.58 -0.76 43.69
C GLY A 485 14.50 0.33 43.56
N GLU A 486 14.09 0.90 44.70
CA GLU A 486 12.97 1.84 44.82
C GLU A 486 13.08 3.14 43.96
N LYS A 487 14.29 3.50 43.51
CA LYS A 487 14.56 4.75 42.76
C LYS A 487 14.94 4.54 41.31
N THR A 488 14.80 3.33 40.82
CA THR A 488 15.21 2.99 39.44
C THR A 488 14.11 3.29 38.46
N PHE A 489 12.85 3.11 38.83
CA PHE A 489 11.71 3.34 37.98
C PHE A 489 10.82 4.47 38.50
N ASP A 490 10.51 5.42 37.60
CA ASP A 490 9.67 6.57 37.88
C ASP A 490 8.29 6.43 37.23
N ALA A 491 7.24 6.81 37.98
CA ALA A 491 5.90 6.95 37.42
C ALA A 491 5.83 8.20 36.53
N ILE A 492 5.50 8.02 35.25
CA ILE A 492 5.38 9.11 34.31
C ILE A 492 3.93 9.59 34.21
N PRO A 493 3.61 10.82 34.69
CA PRO A 493 2.27 11.37 34.56
C PRO A 493 1.90 11.63 33.11
N GLN A 494 0.81 11.01 32.63
CA GLN A 494 0.33 11.10 31.29
C GLN A 494 -0.45 12.41 31.05
N GLY A 495 0.24 13.46 30.62
CA GLY A 495 -0.38 14.75 30.34
C GLY A 495 0.57 15.76 29.71
N VAL A 496 0.00 16.84 29.14
CA VAL A 496 0.74 17.87 28.38
C VAL A 496 1.92 18.48 29.15
N LYS A 497 1.83 18.59 30.48
CA LYS A 497 2.91 19.18 31.28
C LYS A 497 4.17 18.31 31.30
N THR A 498 4.00 17.00 31.33
CA THR A 498 5.12 16.05 31.37
C THR A 498 5.58 15.68 29.97
N LEU A 499 4.63 15.44 29.06
CA LEU A 499 4.92 14.81 27.78
C LEU A 499 5.25 15.79 26.64
N SER A 500 4.87 17.08 26.75
CA SER A 500 4.99 18.00 25.62
C SER A 500 6.43 18.23 25.18
N SER A 501 7.34 18.56 26.12
CA SER A 501 8.76 18.77 25.79
C SER A 501 9.41 17.50 25.22
N PRO A 502 9.33 16.33 25.87
CA PRO A 502 9.87 15.09 25.35
C PRO A 502 9.29 14.69 23.97
N MET A 503 8.00 14.94 23.74
CA MET A 503 7.39 14.69 22.44
C MET A 503 7.97 15.55 21.33
N HIS A 504 8.26 16.82 21.60
CA HIS A 504 8.92 17.69 20.62
C HIS A 504 10.35 17.23 20.30
N SER A 505 11.13 16.88 21.35
CA SER A 505 12.50 16.39 21.21
C SER A 505 12.55 15.04 20.48
N LEU A 506 11.74 14.07 20.92
CA LEU A 506 11.62 12.76 20.24
C LEU A 506 11.22 12.91 18.78
N GLY A 507 10.28 13.83 18.49
CA GLY A 507 9.88 14.14 17.12
C GLY A 507 11.01 14.73 16.27
N ALA A 508 11.87 15.57 16.87
CA ALA A 508 13.05 16.11 16.18
C ALA A 508 14.09 15.00 15.91
N ASP A 509 14.32 14.11 16.87
CA ASP A 509 15.26 12.99 16.74
C ASP A 509 14.77 11.94 15.72
N LEU A 510 13.46 11.70 15.62
CA LEU A 510 12.89 10.86 14.56
C LEU A 510 13.06 11.49 13.17
N ARG A 511 12.83 12.80 13.02
CA ARG A 511 13.03 13.52 11.75
C ARG A 511 14.48 13.50 11.30
N SER A 512 15.41 13.67 12.22
CA SER A 512 16.86 13.62 11.94
C SER A 512 17.42 12.22 11.77
N LYS A 513 16.58 11.18 11.93
CA LYS A 513 16.96 9.75 11.91
C LYS A 513 17.93 9.34 13.02
N ARG A 514 18.02 10.13 14.07
CA ARG A 514 18.83 9.85 15.25
C ARG A 514 18.28 8.66 16.05
N ILE A 515 16.96 8.44 16.04
CA ILE A 515 16.32 7.25 16.62
C ILE A 515 16.43 6.08 15.66
N VAL A 516 17.19 5.07 16.05
CA VAL A 516 17.36 3.82 15.29
C VAL A 516 16.62 2.70 16.01
N TYR A 517 15.51 2.25 15.43
CA TYR A 517 14.62 1.25 16.04
C TYR A 517 14.59 -0.08 15.27
N ASN A 518 15.70 -0.40 14.61
CA ASN A 518 15.93 -1.66 13.90
C ASN A 518 14.85 -1.98 12.85
N ASN A 519 14.33 -0.93 12.18
CA ASN A 519 13.24 -1.02 11.20
C ASN A 519 12.00 -1.79 11.72
N ASN A 520 11.75 -1.79 13.03
CA ASN A 520 10.69 -2.56 13.66
C ASN A 520 9.30 -2.14 13.11
N PRO A 521 8.55 -3.04 12.46
CA PRO A 521 7.28 -2.71 11.83
C PRO A 521 6.19 -2.36 12.85
N ILE A 522 6.23 -2.92 14.07
CA ILE A 522 5.24 -2.64 15.12
C ILE A 522 5.41 -1.21 15.64
N LEU A 523 6.65 -0.79 15.93
CA LEU A 523 6.90 0.61 16.35
C LEU A 523 6.55 1.58 15.22
N LYS A 524 6.93 1.26 13.98
CA LYS A 524 6.58 2.07 12.81
C LYS A 524 5.07 2.26 12.68
N TRP A 525 4.31 1.19 12.88
CA TRP A 525 2.85 1.22 12.91
C TRP A 525 2.32 2.07 14.06
N CYS A 526 2.80 1.89 15.30
CA CYS A 526 2.40 2.70 16.46
C CYS A 526 2.69 4.20 16.23
N LEU A 527 3.85 4.55 15.68
CA LEU A 527 4.22 5.93 15.35
C LEU A 527 3.28 6.52 14.28
N SER A 528 2.91 5.74 13.27
CA SER A 528 2.00 6.20 12.19
C SER A 528 0.57 6.42 12.68
N ASN A 529 0.15 5.69 13.72
CA ASN A 529 -1.15 5.81 14.37
C ASN A 529 -1.25 7.00 15.33
N THR A 530 -0.09 7.48 15.81
CA THR A 530 -0.05 8.54 16.80
C THR A 530 -0.54 9.85 16.23
N THR A 531 -1.56 10.42 16.86
CA THR A 531 -2.04 11.79 16.66
C THR A 531 -1.64 12.65 17.85
N ILE A 532 -1.88 13.95 17.77
CA ILE A 532 -1.60 14.87 18.88
C ILE A 532 -2.85 15.65 19.27
N VAL A 533 -3.02 15.84 20.55
CA VAL A 533 -3.91 16.85 21.12
C VAL A 533 -3.06 18.03 21.57
N THR A 534 -3.47 19.24 21.19
CA THR A 534 -2.78 20.48 21.53
C THR A 534 -3.65 21.30 22.48
N ASP A 535 -3.07 21.73 23.61
CA ASP A 535 -3.75 22.63 24.54
C ASP A 535 -3.75 24.09 24.05
N ARG A 536 -4.38 25.00 24.82
CA ARG A 536 -4.47 26.43 24.47
C ARG A 536 -3.12 27.14 24.43
N ASN A 537 -2.11 26.59 25.07
CA ASN A 537 -0.76 27.14 25.16
C ASN A 537 0.19 26.56 24.10
N GLY A 538 -0.31 25.64 23.25
CA GLY A 538 0.49 24.96 22.22
C GLY A 538 1.24 23.73 22.73
N ASN A 539 1.03 23.28 23.97
CA ASN A 539 1.60 22.04 24.45
C ASN A 539 0.89 20.84 23.81
N ILE A 540 1.64 19.79 23.54
CA ILE A 540 1.15 18.58 22.86
C ILE A 540 1.24 17.35 23.77
N GLN A 541 0.33 16.42 23.55
CA GLN A 541 0.40 15.06 24.09
C GLN A 541 -0.09 14.05 23.04
N PRO A 542 0.33 12.77 23.15
CA PRO A 542 -0.11 11.73 22.21
C PRO A 542 -1.60 11.42 22.41
N ASP A 543 -2.24 11.03 21.29
CA ASP A 543 -3.63 10.61 21.27
C ASP A 543 -3.85 9.52 20.21
N LYS A 544 -4.77 8.59 20.47
CA LYS A 544 -5.18 7.54 19.52
C LYS A 544 -6.13 8.05 18.43
N GLY A 545 -6.58 9.31 18.52
CA GLY A 545 -7.59 9.88 17.66
C GLY A 545 -8.97 9.25 17.87
N LYS A 546 -9.85 9.40 16.90
CA LYS A 546 -11.24 8.89 16.96
C LYS A 546 -11.37 7.38 16.74
N ASN A 547 -10.34 6.73 16.21
CA ASN A 547 -10.36 5.31 15.91
C ASN A 547 -9.82 4.50 17.09
N LYS A 548 -10.69 3.83 17.83
CA LYS A 548 -10.36 3.00 18.98
C LYS A 548 -9.50 1.75 18.64
N ARG A 549 -9.39 1.39 17.37
CA ARG A 549 -8.55 0.27 16.89
C ARG A 549 -7.08 0.65 16.71
N LYS A 550 -6.77 1.95 16.74
CA LYS A 550 -5.39 2.42 16.63
C LYS A 550 -4.62 2.10 17.91
N ARG A 551 -3.46 1.50 17.74
CA ARG A 551 -2.52 1.20 18.82
C ARG A 551 -1.37 2.19 18.74
N ILE A 552 -1.01 2.77 19.88
CA ILE A 552 0.14 3.68 20.02
C ILE A 552 1.09 3.23 21.14
N ASP A 553 0.86 2.05 21.66
CA ASP A 553 1.50 1.50 22.87
C ASP A 553 3.03 1.44 22.72
N GLY A 554 3.53 1.07 21.53
CA GLY A 554 4.97 1.11 21.23
C GLY A 554 5.57 2.51 21.25
N MET A 555 4.79 3.53 20.82
CA MET A 555 5.21 4.93 20.92
C MET A 555 5.11 5.46 22.35
N ALA A 556 4.06 5.09 23.08
CA ALA A 556 3.88 5.50 24.47
C ALA A 556 5.02 4.94 25.35
N SER A 557 5.32 3.65 25.23
CA SER A 557 6.46 3.02 25.91
C SER A 557 7.81 3.68 25.54
N LEU A 558 8.01 4.03 24.26
CA LEU A 558 9.20 4.77 23.82
C LEU A 558 9.26 6.17 24.44
N LEU A 559 8.12 6.87 24.51
CA LEU A 559 8.04 8.20 25.09
C LEU A 559 8.33 8.18 26.58
N ASP A 560 7.82 7.19 27.34
CA ASP A 560 8.12 7.03 28.75
C ASP A 560 9.63 6.82 29.00
N ALA A 561 10.29 5.97 28.20
CA ALA A 561 11.75 5.83 28.24
C ALA A 561 12.46 7.14 27.89
N TYR A 562 11.95 7.88 26.90
CA TYR A 562 12.57 9.12 26.45
C TYR A 562 12.42 10.26 27.47
N VAL A 563 11.31 10.33 28.21
CA VAL A 563 11.13 11.27 29.33
C VAL A 563 12.22 11.01 30.40
N VAL A 564 12.44 9.76 30.76
CA VAL A 564 13.47 9.40 31.74
C VAL A 564 14.87 9.71 31.21
N PHE A 565 15.10 9.46 29.92
CA PHE A 565 16.37 9.78 29.25
C PHE A 565 16.68 11.29 29.32
N GLU A 566 15.74 12.17 28.96
CA GLU A 566 15.93 13.61 29.03
C GLU A 566 16.21 14.08 30.47
N ASN A 567 15.46 13.55 31.43
CA ASN A 567 15.61 13.95 32.84
C ASN A 567 16.93 13.51 33.48
N ASN A 568 17.58 12.47 32.96
CA ASN A 568 18.80 11.89 33.52
C ASN A 568 19.98 11.89 32.53
N GLN A 569 19.92 12.72 31.49
CA GLN A 569 20.89 12.69 30.38
C GLN A 569 22.33 12.93 30.86
N GLU A 570 22.56 13.90 31.72
CA GLU A 570 23.89 14.21 32.24
C GLU A 570 24.51 13.02 32.99
N GLU A 571 23.72 12.41 33.90
CA GLU A 571 24.16 11.23 34.66
C GLU A 571 24.40 10.02 33.74
N TYR A 572 23.48 9.78 32.82
CA TYR A 572 23.57 8.68 31.86
C TYR A 572 24.82 8.79 30.97
N GLN A 573 25.16 10.00 30.50
CA GLN A 573 26.36 10.25 29.69
C GLN A 573 27.67 9.95 30.43
N THR A 574 27.66 9.94 31.75
CA THR A 574 28.86 9.56 32.53
C THR A 574 29.07 8.05 32.63
N LEU A 575 28.04 7.26 32.30
CA LEU A 575 28.03 5.79 32.40
C LEU A 575 28.40 5.10 31.10
N ILE A 576 28.23 5.79 29.95
CA ILE A 576 28.46 5.24 28.62
C ILE A 576 29.81 5.61 28.01
#